data_6bb6e3d8e712044f8be8a4f9ab931a94
#
_entry.id   6bb6e3d8e712044f8be8a4f9ab931a94
#
_cell.length_a   1.000
_cell.length_b   1.000
_cell.length_c   1.000
_cell.angle_alpha   90.00
_cell.angle_beta   90.00
_cell.angle_gamma   90.00
#
_symmetry.space_group_name_H-M   'P 1'
#
loop_
_entity.id
_entity.type
_entity.pdbx_description
1 polymer ?
#
loop_
_entity_poly.entity_id
_entity_poly.type
_entity_poly.pdbx_seq_one_letter_code
_entity_poly.pdbx_strand_id
1 'polypeptide(L)'
;MQNKKIIRFVESFVLLPIIAMSGPATIMPSPEVVNVPQIILSAKQNIENTDLFAVNKEEDQSQALKAKAEAIDAYYKKYDMPLEGMGMKMVIEADKNNIDWRLIPAISVIESTGGKFACKGATHSFLGWGSCKINFQSAEKSIEIVALNLGGGNPKTARYYAGKTTPDKLKAYNPPSVVPNYTEKVMKVMNSIGEENLVKENS
;
A
#
# COMPACT_ATOMS: atom_id res chain seq x y z
N MET A 1 35.86 -10.76 -19.76
CA MET A 1 34.93 -11.74 -20.37
C MET A 1 33.51 -11.35 -19.93
N GLN A 2 32.73 -10.84 -20.90
CA GLN A 2 31.33 -10.37 -20.66
C GLN A 2 30.38 -11.52 -20.93
N ASN A 3 29.56 -11.89 -19.98
CA ASN A 3 28.43 -12.81 -20.19
C ASN A 3 27.13 -11.99 -20.30
N LYS A 4 26.71 -11.73 -21.53
CA LYS A 4 25.38 -11.24 -21.87
C LYS A 4 24.39 -12.39 -21.76
N LYS A 5 23.49 -12.35 -20.76
CA LYS A 5 22.32 -13.23 -20.70
C LYS A 5 21.19 -12.61 -21.54
N ILE A 6 20.91 -13.23 -22.66
CA ILE A 6 19.82 -12.90 -23.59
C ILE A 6 18.52 -13.40 -22.96
N ILE A 7 17.61 -12.47 -22.67
CA ILE A 7 16.23 -12.77 -22.28
C ILE A 7 15.47 -13.13 -23.57
N ARG A 8 15.08 -14.39 -23.72
CA ARG A 8 14.20 -14.84 -24.81
C ARG A 8 12.75 -14.59 -24.39
N PHE A 9 12.09 -13.69 -25.11
CA PHE A 9 10.64 -13.57 -25.13
C PHE A 9 10.07 -14.80 -25.84
N VAL A 10 9.23 -15.57 -25.12
CA VAL A 10 8.45 -16.64 -25.72
C VAL A 10 7.12 -16.04 -26.13
N GLU A 11 6.95 -15.76 -27.43
CA GLU A 11 5.66 -15.47 -28.03
C GLU A 11 4.86 -16.77 -28.11
N SER A 12 3.82 -16.88 -27.31
CA SER A 12 2.87 -17.99 -27.33
C SER A 12 1.80 -17.69 -28.39
N PHE A 13 2.02 -18.21 -29.62
CA PHE A 13 1.00 -18.27 -30.65
C PHE A 13 -0.01 -19.36 -30.30
N VAL A 14 -1.22 -18.95 -29.89
CA VAL A 14 -2.35 -19.87 -29.77
C VAL A 14 -2.96 -20.08 -31.15
N LEU A 15 -2.64 -21.19 -31.80
CA LEU A 15 -3.32 -21.68 -33.00
C LEU A 15 -4.65 -22.31 -32.61
N LEU A 16 -5.75 -21.66 -32.95
CA LEU A 16 -7.10 -22.24 -32.87
C LEU A 16 -7.30 -23.17 -34.08
N PRO A 17 -7.74 -24.43 -33.89
CA PRO A 17 -8.11 -25.31 -34.98
C PRO A 17 -9.47 -24.89 -35.60
N ILE A 18 -9.46 -24.67 -36.92
CA ILE A 18 -10.68 -24.48 -37.70
C ILE A 18 -11.31 -25.87 -37.91
N ILE A 19 -12.40 -26.14 -37.23
CA ILE A 19 -13.18 -27.35 -37.50
C ILE A 19 -14.15 -27.03 -38.63
N ALA A 20 -13.86 -27.56 -39.81
CA ALA A 20 -14.79 -27.57 -40.94
C ALA A 20 -15.84 -28.67 -40.71
N MET A 21 -17.05 -28.32 -40.30
CA MET A 21 -18.20 -29.21 -40.34
C MET A 21 -19.03 -28.94 -41.61
N SER A 22 -19.01 -29.87 -42.52
CA SER A 22 -19.93 -29.98 -43.65
C SER A 22 -21.26 -30.59 -43.16
N GLY A 23 -22.30 -29.78 -43.01
CA GLY A 23 -23.68 -30.23 -42.71
C GLY A 23 -24.64 -29.79 -43.84
N PRO A 24 -25.80 -30.47 -44.06
CA PRO A 24 -26.64 -30.32 -45.25
C PRO A 24 -27.38 -28.98 -45.24
N ALA A 25 -27.60 -28.46 -46.46
CA ALA A 25 -28.30 -27.22 -46.76
C ALA A 25 -29.75 -27.25 -46.25
N THR A 26 -30.07 -26.39 -45.29
CA THR A 26 -31.47 -26.02 -44.95
C THR A 26 -31.68 -24.55 -45.29
N ILE A 27 -32.84 -24.32 -45.85
CA ILE A 27 -33.41 -23.10 -46.43
C ILE A 27 -33.17 -21.89 -45.54
N MET A 28 -32.52 -20.83 -46.09
CA MET A 28 -32.32 -19.54 -45.46
C MET A 28 -33.62 -18.74 -45.35
N PRO A 29 -33.95 -18.20 -44.16
CA PRO A 29 -34.74 -16.97 -44.09
C PRO A 29 -33.86 -15.77 -44.45
N SER A 30 -34.42 -14.77 -45.12
CA SER A 30 -33.77 -13.54 -45.56
C SER A 30 -33.00 -12.85 -44.43
N PRO A 31 -31.83 -12.25 -44.71
CA PRO A 31 -31.04 -11.55 -43.71
C PRO A 31 -31.80 -10.30 -43.23
N GLU A 32 -32.18 -10.30 -41.97
CA GLU A 32 -32.49 -9.04 -41.27
C GLU A 32 -31.22 -8.18 -41.31
N VAL A 33 -31.37 -6.98 -41.87
CA VAL A 33 -30.27 -6.00 -41.91
C VAL A 33 -29.99 -5.55 -40.49
N VAL A 34 -29.10 -6.26 -39.82
CA VAL A 34 -28.56 -5.83 -38.51
C VAL A 34 -27.78 -4.54 -38.74
N ASN A 35 -28.25 -3.47 -38.12
CA ASN A 35 -27.72 -2.14 -38.31
C ASN A 35 -26.36 -2.04 -37.58
N VAL A 36 -25.30 -2.56 -38.20
CA VAL A 36 -23.90 -2.66 -37.71
C VAL A 36 -23.34 -1.34 -37.12
N PRO A 37 -23.73 -0.14 -37.60
CA PRO A 37 -23.22 1.11 -37.01
C PRO A 37 -23.60 1.34 -35.55
N GLN A 38 -24.77 0.88 -35.08
CA GLN A 38 -25.18 1.09 -33.70
C GLN A 38 -24.47 0.20 -32.70
N ILE A 39 -24.07 -1.00 -33.09
CA ILE A 39 -23.31 -1.92 -32.22
C ILE A 39 -21.88 -1.40 -32.04
N ILE A 40 -21.27 -0.85 -33.07
CA ILE A 40 -19.92 -0.29 -33.01
C ILE A 40 -19.89 0.99 -32.15
N LEU A 41 -20.94 1.83 -32.26
CA LEU A 41 -21.01 3.07 -31.49
C LEU A 41 -21.21 2.80 -29.97
N SER A 42 -22.07 1.85 -29.64
CA SER A 42 -22.28 1.46 -28.23
C SER A 42 -21.05 0.75 -27.61
N ALA A 43 -20.35 -0.08 -28.38
CA ALA A 43 -19.10 -0.69 -27.94
C ALA A 43 -18.00 0.36 -27.70
N LYS A 44 -17.88 1.36 -28.57
CA LYS A 44 -16.90 2.44 -28.42
C LYS A 44 -17.20 3.34 -27.21
N GLN A 45 -18.47 3.69 -26.96
CA GLN A 45 -18.88 4.44 -25.78
C GLN A 45 -18.63 3.69 -24.47
N ASN A 46 -18.82 2.37 -24.45
CA ASN A 46 -18.53 1.55 -23.27
C ASN A 46 -17.03 1.47 -22.97
N ILE A 47 -16.16 1.42 -23.98
CA ILE A 47 -14.70 1.42 -23.81
C ILE A 47 -14.23 2.77 -23.27
N GLU A 48 -14.66 3.88 -23.88
CA GLU A 48 -14.28 5.23 -23.44
C GLU A 48 -14.76 5.52 -21.99
N ASN A 49 -15.97 5.08 -21.61
CA ASN A 49 -16.45 5.23 -20.24
C ASN A 49 -15.66 4.37 -19.24
N THR A 50 -15.28 3.14 -19.62
CA THR A 50 -14.50 2.26 -18.75
C THR A 50 -13.10 2.83 -18.47
N ASP A 51 -12.46 3.39 -19.48
CA ASP A 51 -11.14 4.02 -19.34
C ASP A 51 -11.20 5.30 -18.49
N LEU A 52 -12.25 6.12 -18.67
CA LEU A 52 -12.47 7.32 -17.85
C LEU A 52 -12.74 6.98 -16.38
N PHE A 53 -13.52 5.94 -16.09
CA PHE A 53 -13.75 5.48 -14.72
C PHE A 53 -12.48 4.92 -14.07
N ALA A 54 -11.64 4.22 -14.84
CA ALA A 54 -10.36 3.71 -14.34
C ALA A 54 -9.39 4.85 -14.01
N VAL A 55 -9.24 5.82 -14.90
CA VAL A 55 -8.38 7.00 -14.71
C VAL A 55 -8.83 7.82 -13.50
N ASN A 56 -10.12 8.12 -13.36
CA ASN A 56 -10.64 8.88 -12.22
C ASN A 56 -10.40 8.14 -10.89
N LYS A 57 -10.53 6.81 -10.87
CA LYS A 57 -10.29 6.02 -9.67
C LYS A 57 -8.81 6.00 -9.26
N GLU A 58 -7.89 5.97 -10.22
CA GLU A 58 -6.44 6.05 -9.94
C GLU A 58 -6.05 7.44 -9.42
N GLU A 59 -6.63 8.51 -9.97
CA GLU A 59 -6.43 9.87 -9.49
C GLU A 59 -6.94 10.06 -8.05
N ASP A 60 -8.16 9.61 -7.75
CA ASP A 60 -8.75 9.68 -6.42
C ASP A 60 -7.90 8.90 -5.39
N GLN A 61 -7.44 7.70 -5.75
CA GLN A 61 -6.57 6.90 -4.89
C GLN A 61 -5.23 7.60 -4.65
N SER A 62 -4.64 8.18 -5.68
CA SER A 62 -3.39 8.93 -5.58
C SER A 62 -3.54 10.16 -4.67
N GLN A 63 -4.63 10.91 -4.81
CA GLN A 63 -4.93 12.06 -3.96
C GLN A 63 -5.14 11.66 -2.50
N ALA A 64 -5.85 10.55 -2.24
CA ALA A 64 -6.06 10.05 -0.89
C ALA A 64 -4.73 9.62 -0.22
N LEU A 65 -3.83 8.97 -0.95
CA LEU A 65 -2.50 8.62 -0.43
C LEU A 65 -1.68 9.88 -0.11
N LYS A 66 -1.74 10.89 -0.98
CA LYS A 66 -1.05 12.17 -0.80
C LYS A 66 -1.55 12.90 0.43
N ALA A 67 -2.87 13.01 0.62
CA ALA A 67 -3.46 13.65 1.79
C ALA A 67 -3.03 12.99 3.11
N LYS A 68 -2.99 11.65 3.16
CA LYS A 68 -2.47 10.90 4.31
C LYS A 68 -0.99 11.18 4.58
N ALA A 69 -0.17 11.22 3.53
CA ALA A 69 1.25 11.52 3.64
C ALA A 69 1.49 12.95 4.17
N GLU A 70 0.75 13.92 3.66
CA GLU A 70 0.80 15.31 4.12
C GLU A 70 0.38 15.46 5.58
N ALA A 71 -0.59 14.69 6.05
CA ALA A 71 -0.98 14.70 7.46
C ALA A 71 0.13 14.18 8.37
N ILE A 72 0.84 13.12 7.97
CA ILE A 72 2.00 12.60 8.71
C ILE A 72 3.10 13.66 8.75
N ASP A 73 3.45 14.23 7.60
CA ASP A 73 4.53 15.20 7.51
C ASP A 73 4.18 16.51 8.25
N ALA A 74 2.92 16.95 8.22
CA ALA A 74 2.46 18.08 9.00
C ALA A 74 2.59 17.84 10.51
N TYR A 75 2.26 16.63 10.97
CA TYR A 75 2.44 16.23 12.36
C TYR A 75 3.92 16.27 12.76
N TYR A 76 4.80 15.68 11.95
CA TYR A 76 6.24 15.70 12.21
C TYR A 76 6.83 17.11 12.22
N LYS A 77 6.43 17.93 11.26
CA LYS A 77 6.83 19.34 11.17
C LYS A 77 6.40 20.13 12.40
N LYS A 78 5.15 19.99 12.83
CA LYS A 78 4.62 20.67 14.03
C LYS A 78 5.44 20.43 15.28
N TYR A 79 5.98 19.22 15.43
CA TYR A 79 6.79 18.82 16.57
C TYR A 79 8.29 18.75 16.29
N ASP A 80 8.75 19.31 15.16
CA ASP A 80 10.15 19.35 14.74
C ASP A 80 10.80 17.95 14.80
N MET A 81 10.19 16.96 14.14
CA MET A 81 10.65 15.57 14.14
C MET A 81 11.48 15.24 12.89
N PRO A 82 12.63 14.55 13.01
CA PRO A 82 13.53 14.26 11.89
C PRO A 82 12.96 13.44 10.74
N LEU A 83 11.87 12.69 10.98
CA LEU A 83 11.20 11.89 9.95
C LEU A 83 10.20 12.68 9.10
N GLU A 84 10.16 14.02 9.20
CA GLU A 84 9.46 14.87 8.23
C GLU A 84 9.91 14.53 6.80
N GLY A 85 8.96 14.41 5.87
CA GLY A 85 9.20 13.98 4.48
C GLY A 85 9.11 12.46 4.25
N MET A 86 8.96 11.65 5.31
CA MET A 86 8.78 10.20 5.18
C MET A 86 7.31 9.76 5.09
N GLY A 87 6.36 10.70 5.14
CA GLY A 87 4.93 10.42 5.13
C GLY A 87 4.49 9.55 3.97
N MET A 88 4.89 9.89 2.74
CA MET A 88 4.53 9.11 1.55
C MET A 88 5.06 7.67 1.61
N LYS A 89 6.32 7.47 2.06
CA LYS A 89 6.90 6.13 2.22
C LYS A 89 6.12 5.31 3.25
N MET A 90 5.72 5.91 4.37
CA MET A 90 4.94 5.25 5.41
C MET A 90 3.55 4.85 4.92
N VAL A 91 2.88 5.71 4.18
CA VAL A 91 1.55 5.44 3.62
C VAL A 91 1.59 4.31 2.58
N ILE A 92 2.54 4.35 1.65
CA ILE A 92 2.70 3.31 0.63
C ILE A 92 2.98 1.95 1.27
N GLU A 93 3.87 1.89 2.27
CA GLU A 93 4.19 0.62 2.91
C GLU A 93 3.04 0.12 3.81
N ALA A 94 2.26 1.02 4.39
CA ALA A 94 1.06 0.65 5.13
C ALA A 94 -0.01 0.04 4.21
N ASP A 95 -0.26 0.65 3.06
CA ASP A 95 -1.21 0.16 2.06
C ASP A 95 -0.81 -1.23 1.54
N LYS A 96 0.43 -1.39 1.10
CA LYS A 96 0.99 -2.69 0.64
C LYS A 96 0.82 -3.82 1.65
N ASN A 97 0.86 -3.51 2.94
CA ASN A 97 0.86 -4.49 4.02
C ASN A 97 -0.47 -4.56 4.78
N ASN A 98 -1.53 -3.91 4.29
CA ASN A 98 -2.87 -3.89 4.90
C ASN A 98 -2.84 -3.51 6.39
N ILE A 99 -2.13 -2.44 6.73
CA ILE A 99 -2.12 -1.85 8.08
C ILE A 99 -2.63 -0.41 8.05
N ASP A 100 -3.11 0.09 9.18
CA ASP A 100 -3.52 1.49 9.31
C ASP A 100 -2.33 2.41 8.98
N TRP A 101 -2.52 3.37 8.07
CA TRP A 101 -1.49 4.28 7.60
C TRP A 101 -0.85 5.14 8.70
N ARG A 102 -1.54 5.31 9.83
CA ARG A 102 -1.08 6.05 11.00
C ARG A 102 -0.23 5.20 11.95
N LEU A 103 -0.20 3.87 11.77
CA LEU A 103 0.44 2.96 12.72
C LEU A 103 1.95 3.15 12.79
N ILE A 104 2.63 3.15 11.64
CA ILE A 104 4.08 3.32 11.57
C ILE A 104 4.53 4.68 12.11
N PRO A 105 3.95 5.81 11.68
CA PRO A 105 4.33 7.10 12.22
C PRO A 105 4.07 7.20 13.72
N ALA A 106 2.96 6.69 14.24
CA ALA A 106 2.68 6.72 15.66
C ALA A 106 3.67 5.89 16.51
N ILE A 107 4.07 4.71 16.01
CA ILE A 107 5.13 3.91 16.63
C ILE A 107 6.43 4.71 16.68
N SER A 108 6.85 5.35 15.58
CA SER A 108 8.09 6.14 15.57
C SER A 108 8.09 7.29 16.57
N VAL A 109 6.93 7.92 16.78
CA VAL A 109 6.78 8.98 17.79
C VAL A 109 7.00 8.43 19.19
N ILE A 110 6.41 7.29 19.52
CA ILE A 110 6.53 6.69 20.86
C ILE A 110 7.92 6.11 21.11
N GLU A 111 8.55 5.47 20.09
CA GLU A 111 9.85 4.82 20.24
C GLU A 111 11.02 5.82 20.26
N SER A 112 10.95 6.86 19.44
CA SER A 112 12.11 7.74 19.23
C SER A 112 11.77 9.22 19.06
N THR A 113 10.55 9.65 19.38
CA THR A 113 10.08 11.01 19.10
C THR A 113 10.27 11.38 17.62
N GLY A 114 9.80 10.52 16.71
CA GLY A 114 9.93 10.71 15.28
C GLY A 114 11.39 10.75 14.79
N GLY A 115 12.28 10.00 15.43
CA GLY A 115 13.69 9.88 15.06
C GLY A 115 14.66 10.72 15.90
N LYS A 116 14.20 11.66 16.75
CA LYS A 116 15.09 12.49 17.61
C LYS A 116 15.97 11.65 18.54
N PHE A 117 15.39 10.59 19.11
CA PHE A 117 16.05 9.71 20.07
C PHE A 117 16.14 8.28 19.53
N ALA A 118 16.55 8.16 18.25
CA ALA A 118 16.81 6.84 17.67
C ALA A 118 17.91 6.09 18.45
N CYS A 119 17.88 4.77 18.34
CA CYS A 119 18.81 3.89 19.06
C CYS A 119 20.27 4.24 18.77
N LYS A 120 21.05 4.58 19.78
CA LYS A 120 22.46 5.02 19.63
C LYS A 120 23.38 3.95 19.03
N GLY A 121 23.07 2.67 19.20
CA GLY A 121 23.89 1.54 18.74
C GLY A 121 23.43 0.91 17.43
N ALA A 122 22.37 1.42 16.80
CA ALA A 122 21.81 0.83 15.60
C ALA A 122 21.41 1.93 14.60
N THR A 123 21.92 1.81 13.36
CA THR A 123 21.62 2.78 12.29
C THR A 123 20.17 2.70 11.84
N HIS A 124 19.54 3.85 11.61
CA HIS A 124 18.14 3.99 11.13
C HIS A 124 17.10 3.18 11.93
N SER A 125 17.38 2.91 13.23
CA SER A 125 16.51 2.12 14.11
C SER A 125 15.62 3.03 14.98
N PHE A 126 14.77 3.84 14.33
CA PHE A 126 13.86 4.79 14.98
C PHE A 126 12.51 4.19 15.38
N LEU A 127 12.22 2.97 14.92
CA LEU A 127 11.01 2.23 15.27
C LEU A 127 11.19 1.28 16.47
N GLY A 128 12.38 1.20 17.09
CA GLY A 128 12.62 0.29 18.22
C GLY A 128 12.61 -1.21 17.85
N TRP A 129 12.46 -1.55 16.58
CA TRP A 129 12.33 -2.93 16.12
C TRP A 129 13.55 -3.78 16.47
N GLY A 130 13.29 -4.98 17.00
CA GLY A 130 14.37 -5.89 17.41
C GLY A 130 15.18 -5.39 18.60
N SER A 131 14.58 -4.61 19.50
CA SER A 131 15.21 -4.07 20.70
C SER A 131 16.50 -3.28 20.42
N CYS A 132 16.51 -2.48 19.37
CA CYS A 132 17.66 -1.65 18.95
C CYS A 132 18.92 -2.46 18.59
N LYS A 133 18.77 -3.72 18.16
CA LYS A 133 19.89 -4.58 17.77
C LYS A 133 20.04 -4.74 16.26
N ILE A 134 19.13 -4.15 15.49
CA ILE A 134 19.10 -4.28 14.03
C ILE A 134 19.54 -2.98 13.40
N ASN A 135 20.57 -3.03 12.57
CA ASN A 135 20.98 -1.96 11.68
C ASN A 135 20.15 -2.01 10.39
N PHE A 136 19.58 -0.91 10.00
CA PHE A 136 18.92 -0.76 8.71
C PHE A 136 19.81 0.05 7.75
N GLN A 137 19.67 -0.23 6.45
CA GLN A 137 20.43 0.47 5.40
C GLN A 137 20.01 1.94 5.26
N SER A 138 18.71 2.22 5.48
CA SER A 138 18.13 3.56 5.42
C SER A 138 16.86 3.63 6.27
N ALA A 139 16.32 4.85 6.42
CA ALA A 139 15.02 5.08 7.05
C ALA A 139 13.90 4.37 6.31
N GLU A 140 13.88 4.46 4.98
CA GLU A 140 12.90 3.81 4.12
C GLU A 140 12.93 2.29 4.28
N LYS A 141 14.13 1.70 4.40
CA LYS A 141 14.27 0.25 4.59
C LYS A 141 13.77 -0.20 5.95
N SER A 142 13.93 0.60 6.99
CA SER A 142 13.36 0.29 8.29
C SER A 142 11.83 0.35 8.27
N ILE A 143 11.24 1.35 7.60
CA ILE A 143 9.78 1.46 7.40
C ILE A 143 9.26 0.22 6.67
N GLU A 144 9.86 -0.15 5.53
CA GLU A 144 9.48 -1.31 4.72
C GLU A 144 9.50 -2.61 5.55
N ILE A 145 10.60 -2.89 6.25
CA ILE A 145 10.75 -4.12 7.03
C ILE A 145 9.73 -4.16 8.18
N VAL A 146 9.53 -3.07 8.90
CA VAL A 146 8.58 -3.04 10.01
C VAL A 146 7.14 -3.14 9.51
N ALA A 147 6.77 -2.47 8.41
CA ALA A 147 5.47 -2.59 7.79
C ALA A 147 5.16 -4.04 7.36
N LEU A 148 6.11 -4.70 6.69
CA LEU A 148 5.99 -6.11 6.30
C LEU A 148 5.72 -7.03 7.50
N ASN A 149 6.43 -6.80 8.61
CA ASN A 149 6.22 -7.60 9.83
C ASN A 149 4.84 -7.32 10.45
N LEU A 150 4.46 -6.05 10.61
CA LEU A 150 3.17 -5.65 11.17
C LEU A 150 1.99 -6.12 10.32
N GLY A 151 2.15 -6.18 8.99
CA GLY A 151 1.17 -6.76 8.06
C GLY A 151 1.06 -8.28 8.16
N GLY A 152 2.05 -8.96 8.77
CA GLY A 152 2.10 -10.42 8.85
C GLY A 152 2.72 -11.08 7.63
N GLY A 153 3.35 -10.31 6.73
CA GLY A 153 4.00 -10.83 5.51
C GLY A 153 5.33 -11.56 5.77
N ASN A 154 5.92 -11.43 6.96
CA ASN A 154 7.13 -12.16 7.32
C ASN A 154 6.76 -13.49 8.03
N PRO A 155 7.06 -14.68 7.44
CA PRO A 155 6.70 -15.97 8.03
C PRO A 155 7.21 -16.19 9.46
N LYS A 156 8.34 -15.59 9.82
CA LYS A 156 8.94 -15.73 11.17
C LYS A 156 8.13 -15.01 12.24
N THR A 157 7.40 -13.95 11.88
CA THR A 157 6.64 -13.10 12.81
C THR A 157 5.13 -13.14 12.56
N ALA A 158 4.67 -13.76 11.48
CA ALA A 158 3.27 -13.80 11.05
C ALA A 158 2.31 -14.22 12.17
N ARG A 159 2.68 -15.19 12.99
CA ARG A 159 1.89 -15.67 14.14
C ARG A 159 1.50 -14.55 15.12
N TYR A 160 2.27 -13.48 15.18
CA TYR A 160 2.02 -12.35 16.09
C TYR A 160 1.19 -11.24 15.45
N TYR A 161 1.21 -11.10 14.11
CA TYR A 161 0.68 -9.93 13.42
C TYR A 161 -0.37 -10.23 12.35
N ALA A 162 -0.29 -11.39 11.66
CA ALA A 162 -1.21 -11.72 10.58
C ALA A 162 -2.66 -11.80 11.07
N GLY A 163 -3.58 -11.11 10.38
CA GLY A 163 -5.00 -11.08 10.71
C GLY A 163 -5.36 -10.44 12.05
N LYS A 164 -4.42 -9.80 12.74
CA LYS A 164 -4.66 -9.15 14.04
C LYS A 164 -5.19 -7.72 13.87
N THR A 165 -5.98 -7.28 14.84
CA THR A 165 -6.38 -5.87 14.96
C THR A 165 -5.19 -4.98 15.31
N THR A 166 -5.28 -3.67 15.03
CA THR A 166 -4.21 -2.72 15.40
C THR A 166 -3.85 -2.78 16.89
N PRO A 167 -4.80 -2.77 17.84
CA PRO A 167 -4.47 -2.95 19.26
C PRO A 167 -3.74 -4.26 19.58
N ASP A 168 -4.11 -5.36 18.93
CA ASP A 168 -3.46 -6.65 19.21
C ASP A 168 -2.06 -6.72 18.59
N LYS A 169 -1.84 -6.08 17.44
CA LYS A 169 -0.50 -5.88 16.87
C LYS A 169 0.38 -5.07 17.82
N LEU A 170 -0.14 -4.02 18.42
CA LEU A 170 0.59 -3.19 19.37
C LEU A 170 0.91 -3.93 20.67
N LYS A 171 0.00 -4.77 21.19
CA LYS A 171 0.28 -5.65 22.34
C LYS A 171 1.37 -6.68 22.03
N ALA A 172 1.44 -7.17 20.79
CA ALA A 172 2.51 -8.06 20.36
C ALA A 172 3.84 -7.33 20.13
N TYR A 173 3.78 -6.08 19.67
CA TYR A 173 4.94 -5.23 19.45
C TYR A 173 5.66 -4.87 20.75
N ASN A 174 4.91 -4.39 21.70
CA ASN A 174 5.40 -4.06 23.05
C ASN A 174 4.37 -4.48 24.10
N PRO A 175 4.58 -5.66 24.71
CA PRO A 175 3.60 -6.22 25.65
C PRO A 175 3.37 -5.32 26.89
N PRO A 176 2.13 -5.26 27.40
CA PRO A 176 1.79 -4.47 28.59
C PRO A 176 2.61 -4.82 29.85
N SER A 177 3.13 -6.04 29.91
CA SER A 177 4.05 -6.49 30.97
C SER A 177 5.43 -5.84 30.90
N VAL A 178 5.82 -5.31 29.74
CA VAL A 178 7.11 -4.64 29.50
C VAL A 178 6.92 -3.12 29.56
N VAL A 179 5.93 -2.61 28.80
CA VAL A 179 5.59 -1.17 28.80
C VAL A 179 4.09 -1.01 29.02
N PRO A 180 3.66 -0.68 30.23
CA PRO A 180 2.26 -0.39 30.52
C PRO A 180 1.71 0.74 29.64
N ASN A 181 0.46 0.60 29.18
CA ASN A 181 -0.26 1.60 28.38
C ASN A 181 0.41 1.94 27.02
N TYR A 182 1.26 1.04 26.48
CA TYR A 182 1.90 1.26 25.18
C TYR A 182 0.86 1.41 24.07
N THR A 183 -0.09 0.49 24.02
CA THR A 183 -1.17 0.48 23.03
C THR A 183 -1.95 1.80 23.04
N GLU A 184 -2.36 2.24 24.21
CA GLU A 184 -3.14 3.47 24.40
C GLU A 184 -2.35 4.71 23.97
N LYS A 185 -1.05 4.77 24.27
CA LYS A 185 -0.17 5.86 23.84
C LYS A 185 -0.06 5.93 22.32
N VAL A 186 0.19 4.80 21.65
CA VAL A 186 0.28 4.75 20.19
C VAL A 186 -1.06 5.11 19.55
N MET A 187 -2.17 4.55 20.02
CA MET A 187 -3.51 4.86 19.51
C MET A 187 -3.85 6.35 19.65
N LYS A 188 -3.45 6.99 20.75
CA LYS A 188 -3.63 8.44 20.94
C LYS A 188 -2.87 9.25 19.90
N VAL A 189 -1.62 8.88 19.60
CA VAL A 189 -0.84 9.54 18.53
C VAL A 189 -1.48 9.31 17.16
N MET A 190 -1.92 8.08 16.85
CA MET A 190 -2.64 7.78 15.61
C MET A 190 -3.86 8.70 15.42
N ASN A 191 -4.64 8.92 16.46
CA ASN A 191 -5.80 9.82 16.40
C ASN A 191 -5.36 11.27 16.15
N SER A 192 -4.31 11.75 16.82
CA SER A 192 -3.80 13.10 16.61
C SER A 192 -3.30 13.34 15.18
N ILE A 193 -2.64 12.35 14.54
CA ILE A 193 -2.24 12.43 13.13
C ILE A 193 -3.49 12.50 12.21
N GLY A 194 -4.57 11.78 12.54
CA GLY A 194 -5.81 11.82 11.77
C GLY A 194 -6.56 13.15 11.89
N GLU A 195 -6.52 13.80 13.06
CA GLU A 195 -7.15 15.10 13.30
C GLU A 195 -6.49 16.24 12.49
N GLU A 196 -5.20 16.17 12.20
CA GLU A 196 -4.51 17.18 11.38
C GLU A 196 -5.10 17.28 9.95
N ASN A 197 -5.74 16.24 9.43
CA ASN A 197 -6.45 16.28 8.14
C ASN A 197 -7.74 17.10 8.21
N LEU A 198 -8.47 17.04 9.32
CA LEU A 198 -9.76 17.73 9.48
C LEU A 198 -9.60 19.24 9.58
N VAL A 199 -8.46 19.72 10.06
CA VAL A 199 -8.18 21.16 10.17
C VAL A 199 -7.88 21.78 8.81
N LYS A 200 -7.28 21.04 7.87
CA LYS A 200 -6.95 21.55 6.53
C LYS A 200 -8.17 21.65 5.59
N GLU A 201 -9.18 20.78 5.76
CA GLU A 201 -10.39 20.84 4.95
C GLU A 201 -11.32 22.02 5.31
N ASN A 202 -11.13 22.61 6.49
CA ASN A 202 -11.96 23.73 7.01
C ASN A 202 -11.22 25.07 6.97
N SER A 203 -10.07 25.17 6.33
CA SER A 203 -9.24 26.38 6.20
C SER A 203 -9.22 26.90 4.78
#